data_f3d447d9e664a88f10fec2579427b0d2
#
_entry.id   f3d447d9e664a88f10fec2579427b0d2
#
_cell.length_a   1.000
_cell.length_b   1.000
_cell.length_c   1.000
_cell.angle_alpha   90.00
_cell.angle_beta   90.00
_cell.angle_gamma   90.00
#
_symmetry.space_group_name_H-M   'P 1'
#
loop_
_entity.id
_entity.type
_entity.pdbx_description
1 polymer ?
#
loop_
_entity_poly.entity_id
_entity_poly.type
_entity_poly.pdbx_seq_one_letter_code
_entity_poly.pdbx_strand_id
1 'polypeptide(L)'
;VQSVDFLQSHSEEISLLLLDIVMPHMDGFEVLSYMNKEHWIDSIPVVIISSENSPIYIKRGYDLGATDFIGKPFDANMVLRRSANAILLGAKQRRMTSIVSNQIYEREKSSKLMINILSHIVEFRNGESGLHVLHIQTITEMLLRQLVQKENNRYALSKEQIRMITTASALHDIGKISIPDEILNKPGRLTAEEFAVIKGHSMAGANMLSELPLDQKEEPLVKTAYEICRWHHERYD
;
A
#
# COMPACT_ATOMS: atom_id res chain seq x y z
N VAL A 1 -27.84 -19.51 9.36
CA VAL A 1 -27.19 -19.11 10.62
C VAL A 1 -25.95 -19.96 10.86
N GLN A 2 -26.05 -21.30 11.08
CA GLN A 2 -24.89 -22.17 11.36
C GLN A 2 -23.78 -22.12 10.29
N SER A 3 -24.14 -22.00 9.01
CA SER A 3 -23.16 -21.88 7.91
C SER A 3 -22.38 -20.56 7.94
N VAL A 4 -23.02 -19.46 8.32
CA VAL A 4 -22.36 -18.16 8.47
C VAL A 4 -21.41 -18.14 9.66
N ASP A 5 -21.84 -18.70 10.80
CA ASP A 5 -20.99 -18.83 12.00
C ASP A 5 -19.75 -19.70 11.72
N PHE A 6 -19.92 -20.76 10.91
CA PHE A 6 -18.82 -21.62 10.48
C PHE A 6 -17.86 -20.87 9.53
N LEU A 7 -18.39 -20.10 8.58
CA LEU A 7 -17.59 -19.27 7.68
C LEU A 7 -16.77 -18.23 8.44
N GLN A 8 -17.33 -17.58 9.48
CA GLN A 8 -16.62 -16.62 10.30
C GLN A 8 -15.38 -17.19 10.97
N SER A 9 -15.44 -18.43 11.41
CA SER A 9 -14.33 -19.07 12.14
C SER A 9 -13.33 -19.82 11.26
N HIS A 10 -13.71 -20.20 10.01
CA HIS A 10 -12.93 -21.10 9.15
C HIS A 10 -12.78 -20.61 7.70
N SER A 11 -13.04 -19.32 7.43
CA SER A 11 -12.99 -18.79 6.04
C SER A 11 -11.65 -19.03 5.33
N GLU A 12 -10.54 -19.03 6.06
CA GLU A 12 -9.20 -19.28 5.49
C GLU A 12 -8.96 -20.75 5.10
N GLU A 13 -9.69 -21.69 5.69
CA GLU A 13 -9.54 -23.13 5.45
C GLU A 13 -10.44 -23.64 4.33
N ILE A 14 -11.47 -22.85 3.93
CA ILE A 14 -12.46 -23.25 2.95
C ILE A 14 -11.95 -23.02 1.53
N SER A 15 -11.91 -24.08 0.74
CA SER A 15 -11.49 -24.03 -0.66
C SER A 15 -12.64 -23.86 -1.65
N LEU A 16 -13.86 -24.18 -1.25
CA LEU A 16 -15.08 -24.10 -2.05
C LEU A 16 -16.30 -24.12 -1.13
N LEU A 17 -17.30 -23.33 -1.45
CA LEU A 17 -18.65 -23.44 -0.87
C LEU A 17 -19.62 -23.98 -1.92
N LEU A 18 -20.29 -25.09 -1.61
CA LEU A 18 -21.47 -25.58 -2.34
C LEU A 18 -22.70 -25.06 -1.62
N LEU A 19 -23.51 -24.25 -2.28
CA LEU A 19 -24.59 -23.50 -1.66
C LEU A 19 -25.93 -23.82 -2.32
N ASP A 20 -26.88 -24.34 -1.57
CA ASP A 20 -28.29 -24.41 -2.02
C ASP A 20 -28.95 -23.05 -1.82
N ILE A 21 -29.81 -22.65 -2.77
CA ILE A 21 -30.62 -21.45 -2.61
C ILE A 21 -31.80 -21.67 -1.70
N VAL A 22 -32.49 -22.80 -1.86
CA VAL A 22 -33.74 -23.08 -1.14
C VAL A 22 -33.42 -23.71 0.20
N MET A 23 -33.23 -22.87 1.21
CA MET A 23 -32.97 -23.32 2.59
C MET A 23 -33.92 -22.63 3.58
N PRO A 24 -34.28 -23.29 4.71
CA PRO A 24 -35.09 -22.69 5.76
C PRO A 24 -34.29 -21.62 6.52
N HIS A 25 -34.97 -20.58 7.01
CA HIS A 25 -34.47 -19.48 7.84
C HIS A 25 -33.60 -18.45 7.11
N MET A 26 -32.59 -18.85 6.36
CA MET A 26 -31.70 -18.00 5.57
C MET A 26 -31.52 -18.64 4.19
N ASP A 27 -31.89 -17.95 3.14
CA ASP A 27 -31.72 -18.44 1.78
C ASP A 27 -30.26 -18.31 1.29
N GLY A 28 -29.93 -18.99 0.18
CA GLY A 28 -28.58 -18.95 -0.36
C GLY A 28 -28.15 -17.57 -0.85
N PHE A 29 -29.06 -16.71 -1.27
CA PHE A 29 -28.75 -15.33 -1.66
C PHE A 29 -28.41 -14.45 -0.47
N GLU A 30 -29.05 -14.68 0.67
CA GLU A 30 -28.70 -13.99 1.91
C GLU A 30 -27.29 -14.37 2.39
N VAL A 31 -26.92 -15.66 2.24
CA VAL A 31 -25.55 -16.13 2.52
C VAL A 31 -24.54 -15.45 1.58
N LEU A 32 -24.82 -15.41 0.26
CA LEU A 32 -23.97 -14.72 -0.71
C LEU A 32 -23.82 -13.22 -0.41
N SER A 33 -24.92 -12.55 -0.05
CA SER A 33 -24.91 -11.13 0.32
C SER A 33 -24.06 -10.88 1.56
N TYR A 34 -24.10 -11.79 2.53
CA TYR A 34 -23.26 -11.73 3.71
C TYR A 34 -21.78 -11.94 3.36
N MET A 35 -21.47 -12.95 2.53
CA MET A 35 -20.11 -13.20 2.04
C MET A 35 -19.53 -12.00 1.27
N ASN A 36 -20.35 -11.29 0.49
CA ASN A 36 -19.95 -10.05 -0.18
C ASN A 36 -19.60 -8.96 0.83
N LYS A 37 -20.44 -8.76 1.84
CA LYS A 37 -20.22 -7.76 2.88
C LYS A 37 -18.91 -7.98 3.65
N GLU A 38 -18.59 -9.24 3.93
CA GLU A 38 -17.37 -9.64 4.65
C GLU A 38 -16.18 -9.89 3.70
N HIS A 39 -16.31 -9.63 2.40
CA HIS A 39 -15.28 -9.88 1.36
C HIS A 39 -14.80 -11.34 1.23
N TRP A 40 -15.54 -12.31 1.77
CA TRP A 40 -15.17 -13.73 1.65
C TRP A 40 -15.35 -14.27 0.25
N ILE A 41 -16.26 -13.68 -0.55
CA ILE A 41 -16.49 -14.09 -1.94
C ILE A 41 -15.26 -13.89 -2.82
N ASP A 42 -14.37 -12.95 -2.45
CA ASP A 42 -13.14 -12.66 -3.17
C ASP A 42 -12.11 -13.81 -3.04
N SER A 43 -12.23 -14.63 -2.01
CA SER A 43 -11.31 -15.72 -1.69
C SER A 43 -11.91 -17.12 -1.75
N ILE A 44 -13.20 -17.25 -1.51
CA ILE A 44 -13.92 -18.53 -1.46
C ILE A 44 -14.83 -18.64 -2.68
N PRO A 45 -14.50 -19.46 -3.69
CA PRO A 45 -15.40 -19.72 -4.80
C PRO A 45 -16.70 -20.38 -4.32
N VAL A 46 -17.83 -19.92 -4.88
CA VAL A 46 -19.15 -20.42 -4.52
C VAL A 46 -19.80 -21.05 -5.74
N VAL A 47 -20.20 -22.32 -5.64
CA VAL A 47 -21.01 -23.01 -6.65
C VAL A 47 -22.41 -23.21 -6.08
N ILE A 48 -23.39 -22.59 -6.71
CA ILE A 48 -24.80 -22.75 -6.34
C ILE A 48 -25.31 -24.08 -6.86
N ILE A 49 -26.05 -24.81 -6.02
CA ILE A 49 -26.73 -26.05 -6.39
C ILE A 49 -28.22 -25.92 -6.02
N SER A 50 -29.10 -25.72 -7.02
CA SER A 50 -30.53 -25.50 -6.71
C SER A 50 -31.49 -26.19 -7.67
N SER A 51 -32.70 -26.49 -7.20
CA SER A 51 -33.83 -26.88 -8.01
C SER A 51 -34.48 -25.70 -8.72
N GLU A 52 -34.31 -24.50 -8.18
CA GLU A 52 -34.77 -23.25 -8.79
C GLU A 52 -33.74 -22.77 -9.81
N ASN A 53 -33.99 -23.01 -11.08
CA ASN A 53 -33.05 -22.77 -12.18
C ASN A 53 -33.59 -21.79 -13.24
N SER A 54 -34.52 -20.91 -12.85
CA SER A 54 -35.00 -19.87 -13.74
C SER A 54 -33.87 -18.86 -14.10
N PRO A 55 -33.90 -18.26 -15.28
CA PRO A 55 -32.87 -17.28 -15.70
C PRO A 55 -32.68 -16.13 -14.70
N ILE A 56 -33.73 -15.74 -13.98
CA ILE A 56 -33.69 -14.66 -12.98
C ILE A 56 -32.84 -15.08 -11.76
N TYR A 57 -33.04 -16.31 -11.27
CA TYR A 57 -32.29 -16.84 -10.13
C TYR A 57 -30.82 -17.07 -10.49
N ILE A 58 -30.56 -17.61 -11.68
CA ILE A 58 -29.20 -17.82 -12.17
C ILE A 58 -28.46 -16.47 -12.27
N LYS A 59 -29.11 -15.47 -12.90
CA LYS A 59 -28.53 -14.12 -13.04
C LYS A 59 -28.25 -13.50 -11.66
N ARG A 60 -29.21 -13.56 -10.74
CA ARG A 60 -29.03 -13.05 -9.37
C ARG A 60 -27.86 -13.72 -8.64
N GLY A 61 -27.67 -15.02 -8.81
CA GLY A 61 -26.53 -15.75 -8.24
C GLY A 61 -25.18 -15.19 -8.75
N TYR A 62 -25.05 -15.00 -10.07
CA TYR A 62 -23.84 -14.43 -10.65
C TYR A 62 -23.65 -12.94 -10.27
N ASP A 63 -24.71 -12.15 -10.25
CA ASP A 63 -24.66 -10.74 -9.83
C ASP A 63 -24.20 -10.59 -8.37
N LEU A 64 -24.47 -11.59 -7.53
CA LEU A 64 -23.99 -11.69 -6.14
C LEU A 64 -22.61 -12.34 -6.01
N GLY A 65 -21.94 -12.68 -7.13
CA GLY A 65 -20.57 -13.17 -7.13
C GLY A 65 -20.41 -14.69 -7.08
N ALA A 66 -21.47 -15.48 -7.29
CA ALA A 66 -21.31 -16.93 -7.43
C ALA A 66 -20.39 -17.27 -8.61
N THR A 67 -19.50 -18.23 -8.39
CA THR A 67 -18.53 -18.69 -9.41
C THR A 67 -19.22 -19.55 -10.48
N ASP A 68 -20.18 -20.37 -10.08
CA ASP A 68 -20.92 -21.26 -10.98
C ASP A 68 -22.31 -21.61 -10.42
N PHE A 69 -23.18 -22.18 -11.29
CA PHE A 69 -24.55 -22.57 -10.95
C PHE A 69 -24.85 -23.96 -11.51
N ILE A 70 -25.35 -24.87 -10.70
CA ILE A 70 -25.74 -26.24 -11.07
C ILE A 70 -27.20 -26.46 -10.72
N GLY A 71 -28.03 -26.74 -11.75
CA GLY A 71 -29.44 -27.06 -11.58
C GLY A 71 -29.64 -28.52 -11.13
N LYS A 72 -30.60 -28.78 -10.22
CA LYS A 72 -31.11 -30.13 -9.87
C LYS A 72 -32.17 -30.54 -10.89
N PRO A 73 -32.22 -31.82 -11.32
CA PRO A 73 -31.34 -32.94 -10.98
C PRO A 73 -29.96 -32.79 -11.68
N PHE A 74 -28.89 -33.22 -11.02
CA PHE A 74 -27.54 -33.13 -11.53
C PHE A 74 -26.85 -34.50 -11.61
N ASP A 75 -25.88 -34.61 -12.52
CA ASP A 75 -24.96 -35.75 -12.58
C ASP A 75 -23.78 -35.49 -11.63
N ALA A 76 -23.40 -36.55 -10.88
CA ALA A 76 -22.31 -36.44 -9.88
C ALA A 76 -20.96 -36.05 -10.53
N ASN A 77 -20.68 -36.53 -11.75
CA ASN A 77 -19.45 -36.16 -12.47
C ASN A 77 -19.45 -34.70 -12.86
N MET A 78 -20.61 -34.13 -13.21
CA MET A 78 -20.75 -32.70 -13.52
C MET A 78 -20.43 -31.85 -12.28
N VAL A 79 -21.00 -32.16 -11.12
CA VAL A 79 -20.73 -31.49 -9.85
C VAL A 79 -19.23 -31.54 -9.54
N LEU A 80 -18.63 -32.73 -9.63
CA LEU A 80 -17.23 -32.95 -9.35
C LEU A 80 -16.33 -32.08 -10.26
N ARG A 81 -16.59 -32.09 -11.56
CA ARG A 81 -15.81 -31.30 -12.55
C ARG A 81 -15.93 -29.79 -12.33
N ARG A 82 -17.15 -29.28 -12.09
CA ARG A 82 -17.38 -27.85 -11.85
C ARG A 82 -16.78 -27.39 -10.53
N SER A 83 -16.91 -28.20 -9.49
CA SER A 83 -16.28 -27.94 -8.20
C SER A 83 -14.75 -27.91 -8.31
N ALA A 84 -14.14 -28.89 -9.01
CA ALA A 84 -12.71 -28.92 -9.24
C ALA A 84 -12.22 -27.69 -10.03
N ASN A 85 -12.95 -27.27 -11.06
CA ASN A 85 -12.63 -26.07 -11.82
C ASN A 85 -12.75 -24.80 -10.98
N ALA A 86 -13.77 -24.67 -10.14
CA ALA A 86 -13.97 -23.54 -9.25
C ALA A 86 -12.83 -23.46 -8.22
N ILE A 87 -12.44 -24.58 -7.60
CA ILE A 87 -11.29 -24.66 -6.69
C ILE A 87 -10.01 -24.24 -7.39
N LEU A 88 -9.75 -24.77 -8.60
CA LEU A 88 -8.55 -24.44 -9.37
C LEU A 88 -8.49 -22.97 -9.74
N LEU A 89 -9.61 -22.37 -10.16
CA LEU A 89 -9.72 -20.97 -10.49
C LEU A 89 -9.45 -20.08 -9.25
N GLY A 90 -10.10 -20.39 -8.13
CA GLY A 90 -9.90 -19.69 -6.86
C GLY A 90 -8.44 -19.79 -6.37
N ALA A 91 -7.83 -20.98 -6.48
CA ALA A 91 -6.41 -21.14 -6.12
C ALA A 91 -5.48 -20.30 -7.02
N LYS A 92 -5.73 -20.25 -8.33
CA LYS A 92 -4.97 -19.39 -9.26
C LYS A 92 -5.11 -17.91 -8.92
N GLN A 93 -6.32 -17.47 -8.60
CA GLN A 93 -6.60 -16.08 -8.23
C GLN A 93 -5.88 -15.69 -6.94
N ARG A 94 -6.00 -16.50 -5.88
CA ARG A 94 -5.25 -16.28 -4.61
C ARG A 94 -3.75 -16.22 -4.84
N ARG A 95 -3.20 -17.14 -5.65
CA ARG A 95 -1.77 -17.15 -6.00
C ARG A 95 -1.36 -15.87 -6.73
N MET A 96 -2.17 -15.40 -7.69
CA MET A 96 -1.90 -14.17 -8.43
C MET A 96 -1.90 -12.95 -7.50
N THR A 97 -2.91 -12.83 -6.63
CA THR A 97 -2.99 -11.75 -5.64
C THR A 97 -1.77 -11.74 -4.72
N SER A 98 -1.35 -12.91 -4.23
CA SER A 98 -0.16 -13.04 -3.39
C SER A 98 1.12 -12.61 -4.13
N ILE A 99 1.29 -13.02 -5.40
CA ILE A 99 2.45 -12.61 -6.22
C ILE A 99 2.46 -11.09 -6.40
N VAL A 100 1.33 -10.49 -6.76
CA VAL A 100 1.21 -9.03 -6.95
C VAL A 100 1.53 -8.29 -5.65
N SER A 101 0.94 -8.71 -4.53
CA SER A 101 1.20 -8.10 -3.22
C SER A 101 2.68 -8.17 -2.83
N ASN A 102 3.32 -9.33 -3.06
CA ASN A 102 4.74 -9.50 -2.80
C ASN A 102 5.60 -8.62 -3.72
N GLN A 103 5.26 -8.50 -5.01
CA GLN A 103 5.98 -7.64 -5.94
C GLN A 103 5.88 -6.16 -5.54
N ILE A 104 4.69 -5.70 -5.12
CA ILE A 104 4.50 -4.34 -4.62
C ILE A 104 5.38 -4.10 -3.40
N TYR A 105 5.36 -5.02 -2.43
CA TYR A 105 6.17 -4.93 -1.21
C TYR A 105 7.68 -4.86 -1.50
N GLU A 106 8.19 -5.76 -2.36
CA GLU A 106 9.61 -5.78 -2.72
C GLU A 106 10.02 -4.52 -3.52
N ARG A 107 9.13 -3.99 -4.36
CA ARG A 107 9.36 -2.73 -5.08
C ARG A 107 9.45 -1.54 -4.12
N GLU A 108 8.53 -1.43 -3.18
CA GLU A 108 8.56 -0.38 -2.16
C GLU A 108 9.83 -0.44 -1.31
N LYS A 109 10.20 -1.64 -0.86
CA LYS A 109 11.42 -1.89 -0.09
C LYS A 109 12.68 -1.51 -0.86
N SER A 110 12.77 -1.89 -2.14
CA SER A 110 13.89 -1.54 -3.01
C SER A 110 13.99 -0.03 -3.24
N SER A 111 12.87 0.64 -3.50
CA SER A 111 12.83 2.09 -3.67
C SER A 111 13.30 2.82 -2.40
N LYS A 112 12.81 2.41 -1.23
CA LYS A 112 13.24 2.96 0.07
C LYS A 112 14.73 2.75 0.30
N LEU A 113 15.25 1.57 -0.01
CA LEU A 113 16.69 1.27 0.11
C LEU A 113 17.53 2.18 -0.78
N MET A 114 17.13 2.40 -2.03
CA MET A 114 17.83 3.29 -2.96
C MET A 114 17.87 4.72 -2.45
N ILE A 115 16.75 5.25 -1.95
CA ILE A 115 16.70 6.60 -1.37
C ILE A 115 17.65 6.70 -0.16
N ASN A 116 17.62 5.72 0.72
CA ASN A 116 18.50 5.71 1.90
C ASN A 116 19.99 5.65 1.51
N ILE A 117 20.34 4.84 0.49
CA ILE A 117 21.72 4.79 -0.02
C ILE A 117 22.14 6.15 -0.59
N LEU A 118 21.30 6.78 -1.41
CA LEU A 118 21.60 8.10 -1.98
C LEU A 118 21.79 9.16 -0.90
N SER A 119 20.88 9.20 0.07
CA SER A 119 20.99 10.14 1.19
C SER A 119 22.25 9.88 2.02
N HIS A 120 22.56 8.61 2.30
CA HIS A 120 23.77 8.22 3.02
C HIS A 120 25.05 8.64 2.29
N ILE A 121 25.11 8.51 0.94
CA ILE A 121 26.26 8.96 0.14
C ILE A 121 26.47 10.46 0.28
N VAL A 122 25.39 11.25 0.27
CA VAL A 122 25.48 12.71 0.43
C VAL A 122 25.96 13.09 1.83
N GLU A 123 25.45 12.45 2.86
CA GLU A 123 25.85 12.69 4.26
C GLU A 123 27.26 12.22 4.55
N PHE A 124 27.71 11.12 3.93
CA PHE A 124 29.09 10.63 4.07
C PHE A 124 30.12 11.67 3.65
N ARG A 125 29.82 12.48 2.61
CA ARG A 125 30.68 13.63 2.20
C ARG A 125 30.82 14.68 3.30
N ASN A 126 29.83 14.82 4.17
CA ASN A 126 29.77 15.81 5.24
C ASN A 126 30.33 15.27 6.57
N GLY A 127 30.90 14.07 6.59
CA GLY A 127 31.41 13.42 7.81
C GLY A 127 30.31 13.03 8.79
N GLU A 128 29.04 13.12 8.41
CA GLU A 128 27.92 12.70 9.25
C GLU A 128 27.78 11.17 9.24
N SER A 129 27.35 10.61 10.38
CA SER A 129 27.12 9.17 10.47
C SER A 129 25.86 8.78 9.70
N GLY A 130 25.89 7.66 8.99
CA GLY A 130 24.71 7.12 8.27
C GLY A 130 23.49 6.82 9.15
N LEU A 131 23.59 7.01 10.45
CA LEU A 131 22.48 6.97 11.39
C LEU A 131 21.62 8.24 11.36
N HIS A 132 22.14 9.35 10.83
CA HIS A 132 21.41 10.62 10.81
C HIS A 132 20.13 10.52 9.96
N VAL A 133 20.20 10.00 8.74
CA VAL A 133 19.02 9.75 7.90
C VAL A 133 17.97 8.90 8.61
N LEU A 134 18.42 7.83 9.26
CA LEU A 134 17.52 6.92 9.99
C LEU A 134 16.83 7.65 11.15
N HIS A 135 17.56 8.49 11.89
CA HIS A 135 16.99 9.28 12.98
C HIS A 135 15.97 10.29 12.47
N ILE A 136 16.28 11.02 11.39
CA ILE A 136 15.34 11.97 10.77
C ILE A 136 14.06 11.26 10.34
N GLN A 137 14.16 10.14 9.65
CA GLN A 137 12.99 9.34 9.25
C GLN A 137 12.18 8.86 10.45
N THR A 138 12.85 8.35 11.50
CA THR A 138 12.18 7.84 12.70
C THR A 138 11.43 8.96 13.43
N ILE A 139 12.09 10.10 13.65
CA ILE A 139 11.48 11.26 14.30
C ILE A 139 10.31 11.79 13.48
N THR A 140 10.46 11.92 12.16
CA THR A 140 9.39 12.35 11.26
C THR A 140 8.18 11.43 11.36
N GLU A 141 8.38 10.11 11.32
CA GLU A 141 7.28 9.15 11.44
C GLU A 141 6.58 9.25 12.80
N MET A 142 7.34 9.34 13.89
CA MET A 142 6.79 9.47 15.24
C MET A 142 5.95 10.74 15.37
N LEU A 143 6.46 11.88 14.90
CA LEU A 143 5.75 13.17 14.94
C LEU A 143 4.46 13.13 14.11
N LEU A 144 4.49 12.59 12.88
CA LEU A 144 3.32 12.49 12.02
C LEU A 144 2.26 11.56 12.63
N ARG A 145 2.67 10.42 13.22
CA ARG A 145 1.74 9.52 13.92
C ARG A 145 1.09 10.18 15.12
N GLN A 146 1.83 10.95 15.91
CA GLN A 146 1.30 11.71 17.05
C GLN A 146 0.37 12.84 16.58
N LEU A 147 0.71 13.51 15.48
CA LEU A 147 -0.11 14.58 14.91
C LEU A 147 -1.50 14.07 14.51
N VAL A 148 -1.57 12.90 13.87
CA VAL A 148 -2.83 12.29 13.44
C VAL A 148 -3.72 11.82 14.60
N GLN A 149 -3.12 11.51 15.77
CA GLN A 149 -3.87 11.05 16.95
C GLN A 149 -4.49 12.18 17.78
N LYS A 150 -4.14 13.44 17.52
CA LYS A 150 -4.72 14.56 18.27
C LYS A 150 -6.18 14.79 17.90
N GLU A 151 -7.06 15.00 18.90
CA GLU A 151 -8.51 15.17 18.74
C GLU A 151 -8.90 16.34 17.81
N ASN A 152 -8.09 17.39 17.74
CA ASN A 152 -8.27 18.54 16.83
C ASN A 152 -7.33 18.44 15.60
N ASN A 153 -7.19 17.26 15.05
CA ASN A 153 -6.29 17.04 13.93
C ASN A 153 -6.71 17.85 12.69
N ARG A 154 -5.91 18.86 12.37
CA ARG A 154 -6.06 19.68 11.16
C ARG A 154 -5.58 18.94 9.89
N TYR A 155 -4.82 17.85 10.07
CA TYR A 155 -4.14 17.11 9.01
C TYR A 155 -4.60 15.66 9.00
N ALA A 156 -5.59 15.34 8.16
CA ALA A 156 -6.06 13.97 7.95
C ALA A 156 -5.09 13.19 7.05
N LEU A 157 -3.95 12.75 7.60
CA LEU A 157 -2.95 11.98 6.85
C LEU A 157 -3.26 10.48 6.87
N SER A 158 -3.28 9.86 5.70
CA SER A 158 -3.36 8.40 5.58
C SER A 158 -2.03 7.73 6.00
N LYS A 159 -2.07 6.43 6.27
CA LYS A 159 -0.85 5.64 6.56
C LYS A 159 0.16 5.69 5.41
N GLU A 160 -0.32 5.79 4.16
CA GLU A 160 0.50 5.88 2.96
C GLU A 160 1.17 7.24 2.86
N GLN A 161 0.44 8.32 3.16
CA GLN A 161 1.00 9.67 3.20
C GLN A 161 2.07 9.79 4.29
N ILE A 162 1.86 9.24 5.48
CA ILE A 162 2.87 9.21 6.54
C ILE A 162 4.13 8.49 6.06
N ARG A 163 4.00 7.32 5.44
CA ARG A 163 5.14 6.57 4.88
C ARG A 163 5.87 7.35 3.80
N MET A 164 5.13 8.00 2.90
CA MET A 164 5.69 8.81 1.82
C MET A 164 6.49 9.99 2.36
N ILE A 165 5.93 10.78 3.29
CA ILE A 165 6.60 11.92 3.92
C ILE A 165 7.86 11.45 4.67
N THR A 166 7.76 10.36 5.42
CA THR A 166 8.90 9.74 6.12
C THR A 166 10.01 9.33 5.14
N THR A 167 9.66 8.76 3.99
CA THR A 167 10.65 8.38 2.97
C THR A 167 11.28 9.62 2.32
N ALA A 168 10.46 10.62 1.98
CA ALA A 168 10.91 11.87 1.39
C ALA A 168 11.84 12.67 2.31
N SER A 169 11.66 12.60 3.64
CA SER A 169 12.49 13.30 4.62
C SER A 169 13.96 12.89 4.57
N ALA A 170 14.28 11.69 4.07
CA ALA A 170 15.66 11.28 3.84
C ALA A 170 16.41 12.17 2.85
N LEU A 171 15.69 12.82 1.93
CA LEU A 171 16.26 13.66 0.86
C LEU A 171 16.44 15.14 1.26
N HIS A 172 16.10 15.53 2.51
CA HIS A 172 16.12 16.94 2.92
C HIS A 172 17.43 17.65 2.58
N ASP A 173 18.54 16.96 2.71
CA ASP A 173 19.91 17.45 2.54
C ASP A 173 20.56 17.07 1.20
N ILE A 174 19.81 16.54 0.23
CA ILE A 174 20.37 16.10 -1.07
C ILE A 174 21.13 17.22 -1.78
N GLY A 175 20.75 18.48 -1.58
CA GLY A 175 21.40 19.65 -2.15
C GLY A 175 22.81 19.91 -1.64
N LYS A 176 23.25 19.31 -0.54
CA LYS A 176 24.64 19.35 -0.06
C LYS A 176 25.64 18.83 -1.12
N ILE A 177 25.16 18.04 -2.08
CA ILE A 177 25.98 17.55 -3.20
C ILE A 177 26.57 18.70 -4.04
N SER A 178 25.93 19.87 -4.07
CA SER A 178 26.38 21.05 -4.81
C SER A 178 27.37 21.94 -4.04
N ILE A 179 27.57 21.66 -2.75
CA ILE A 179 28.45 22.45 -1.90
C ILE A 179 29.90 21.98 -2.10
N PRO A 180 30.87 22.92 -2.35
CA PRO A 180 32.29 22.58 -2.44
C PRO A 180 32.82 21.94 -1.15
N ASP A 181 33.67 20.90 -1.29
CA ASP A 181 34.22 20.16 -0.14
C ASP A 181 35.04 21.04 0.80
N GLU A 182 35.72 22.05 0.28
CA GLU A 182 36.51 23.00 1.06
C GLU A 182 35.64 23.82 2.03
N ILE A 183 34.36 24.05 1.67
CA ILE A 183 33.39 24.76 2.53
C ILE A 183 32.65 23.77 3.42
N LEU A 184 32.18 22.65 2.84
CA LEU A 184 31.39 21.66 3.53
C LEU A 184 32.15 21.02 4.70
N ASN A 185 33.44 20.72 4.49
CA ASN A 185 34.32 20.04 5.45
C ASN A 185 35.36 20.95 6.06
N LYS A 186 35.16 22.30 6.03
CA LYS A 186 36.10 23.24 6.56
C LYS A 186 36.39 23.02 8.04
N PRO A 187 37.63 22.79 8.45
CA PRO A 187 37.98 22.72 9.85
C PRO A 187 37.92 24.13 10.48
N GLY A 188 36.91 24.35 11.32
CA GLY A 188 36.75 25.62 12.04
C GLY A 188 35.50 26.40 11.68
N ARG A 189 35.48 27.70 12.00
CA ARG A 189 34.31 28.54 11.77
C ARG A 189 34.22 28.97 10.31
N LEU A 190 33.00 28.93 9.79
CA LEU A 190 32.70 29.46 8.45
C LEU A 190 32.66 30.98 8.46
N THR A 191 33.08 31.62 7.37
CA THR A 191 32.79 33.04 7.14
C THR A 191 31.30 33.23 6.84
N ALA A 192 30.83 34.48 6.80
CA ALA A 192 29.43 34.77 6.47
C ALA A 192 29.10 34.34 5.04
N GLU A 193 30.05 34.51 4.10
CA GLU A 193 29.91 34.10 2.71
C GLU A 193 29.85 32.57 2.57
N GLU A 194 30.77 31.86 3.23
CA GLU A 194 30.79 30.40 3.23
C GLU A 194 29.50 29.83 3.86
N PHE A 195 29.02 30.45 4.93
CA PHE A 195 27.76 30.07 5.55
C PHE A 195 26.57 30.31 4.63
N ALA A 196 26.57 31.39 3.85
CA ALA A 196 25.55 31.64 2.83
C ALA A 196 25.57 30.58 1.73
N VAL A 197 26.73 30.06 1.32
CA VAL A 197 26.86 28.95 0.38
C VAL A 197 26.23 27.69 0.96
N ILE A 198 26.53 27.32 2.22
CA ILE A 198 25.93 26.15 2.86
C ILE A 198 24.41 26.28 2.96
N LYS A 199 23.91 27.47 3.34
CA LYS A 199 22.44 27.70 3.37
C LYS A 199 21.76 27.45 2.02
N GLY A 200 22.51 27.63 0.91
CA GLY A 200 22.00 27.39 -0.43
C GLY A 200 21.61 25.95 -0.73
N HIS A 201 22.02 24.95 0.10
CA HIS A 201 21.73 23.55 -0.18
C HIS A 201 20.22 23.27 -0.25
N SER A 202 19.40 23.94 0.57
CA SER A 202 17.95 23.77 0.57
C SER A 202 17.35 24.07 -0.80
N MET A 203 17.74 25.22 -1.37
CA MET A 203 17.29 25.61 -2.71
C MET A 203 17.92 24.74 -3.80
N ALA A 204 19.20 24.38 -3.66
CA ALA A 204 19.89 23.52 -4.62
C ALA A 204 19.22 22.14 -4.70
N GLY A 205 18.87 21.53 -3.55
CA GLY A 205 18.12 20.26 -3.52
C GLY A 205 16.74 20.36 -4.16
N ALA A 206 15.99 21.43 -3.86
CA ALA A 206 14.70 21.69 -4.48
C ALA A 206 14.82 21.86 -6.00
N ASN A 207 15.81 22.61 -6.49
CA ASN A 207 16.06 22.80 -7.92
C ASN A 207 16.40 21.48 -8.62
N MET A 208 17.26 20.64 -8.06
CA MET A 208 17.59 19.32 -8.60
C MET A 208 16.34 18.45 -8.82
N LEU A 209 15.41 18.46 -7.85
CA LEU A 209 14.16 17.72 -7.96
C LEU A 209 13.20 18.34 -8.98
N SER A 210 13.20 19.65 -9.14
CA SER A 210 12.36 20.37 -10.11
C SER A 210 12.83 20.21 -11.56
N GLU A 211 14.10 19.89 -11.78
CA GLU A 211 14.70 19.68 -13.10
C GLU A 211 14.48 18.25 -13.65
N LEU A 212 13.91 17.35 -12.83
CA LEU A 212 13.54 16.02 -13.30
C LEU A 212 12.52 16.06 -14.45
N PRO A 213 12.46 15.04 -15.32
CA PRO A 213 11.43 14.93 -16.36
C PRO A 213 10.01 15.09 -15.79
N LEU A 214 9.09 15.59 -16.61
CA LEU A 214 7.73 15.97 -16.17
C LEU A 214 6.99 14.82 -15.48
N ASP A 215 7.09 13.62 -16.02
CA ASP A 215 6.49 12.41 -15.47
C ASP A 215 7.05 12.03 -14.09
N GLN A 216 8.31 12.32 -13.83
CA GLN A 216 8.96 12.03 -12.55
C GLN A 216 8.73 13.12 -11.50
N LYS A 217 8.83 14.40 -11.89
CA LYS A 217 8.63 15.50 -10.92
C LYS A 217 7.18 15.62 -10.44
N GLU A 218 6.21 15.10 -11.21
CA GLU A 218 4.81 15.06 -10.80
C GLU A 218 4.49 13.93 -9.82
N GLU A 219 5.41 12.98 -9.61
CA GLU A 219 5.27 11.91 -8.62
C GLU A 219 5.11 12.48 -7.20
N PRO A 220 4.14 12.00 -6.39
CA PRO A 220 3.88 12.53 -5.06
C PRO A 220 5.10 12.53 -4.14
N LEU A 221 5.95 11.51 -4.23
CA LEU A 221 7.20 11.41 -3.46
C LEU A 221 8.16 12.55 -3.80
N VAL A 222 8.34 12.86 -5.10
CA VAL A 222 9.26 13.89 -5.57
C VAL A 222 8.76 15.29 -5.18
N LYS A 223 7.46 15.54 -5.32
CA LYS A 223 6.83 16.78 -4.84
C LYS A 223 7.04 16.99 -3.35
N THR A 224 6.81 15.94 -2.57
CA THR A 224 7.00 16.00 -1.12
C THR A 224 8.47 16.24 -0.77
N ALA A 225 9.40 15.55 -1.44
CA ALA A 225 10.83 15.76 -1.25
C ALA A 225 11.27 17.19 -1.63
N TYR A 226 10.72 17.74 -2.72
CA TYR A 226 10.95 19.14 -3.12
C TYR A 226 10.55 20.12 -2.00
N GLU A 227 9.36 20.00 -1.45
CA GLU A 227 8.87 20.83 -0.36
C GLU A 227 9.75 20.68 0.89
N ILE A 228 10.14 19.48 1.23
CA ILE A 228 11.03 19.23 2.38
C ILE A 228 12.40 19.85 2.12
N CYS A 229 13.04 19.61 0.98
CA CYS A 229 14.33 20.24 0.65
C CYS A 229 14.27 21.75 0.76
N ARG A 230 13.21 22.36 0.23
CA ARG A 230 13.06 23.79 0.18
C ARG A 230 12.88 24.44 1.53
N TRP A 231 12.12 23.79 2.44
CA TRP A 231 11.58 24.44 3.63
C TRP A 231 12.03 23.83 4.97
N HIS A 232 12.89 22.81 5.00
CA HIS A 232 13.27 22.15 6.24
C HIS A 232 14.03 23.03 7.24
N HIS A 233 14.54 24.17 6.81
CA HIS A 233 15.15 25.18 7.68
C HIS A 233 14.23 26.35 8.03
N GLU A 234 13.01 26.37 7.48
CA GLU A 234 12.07 27.43 7.80
C GLU A 234 11.53 27.27 9.22
N ARG A 235 11.32 28.42 9.86
CA ARG A 235 10.75 28.47 11.21
C ARG A 235 9.23 28.59 11.13
N TYR A 236 8.55 28.13 12.16
CA TYR A 236 7.11 28.21 12.26
C TYR A 236 6.61 29.63 12.60
N ASP A 237 7.45 30.44 13.28
CA ASP A 237 7.20 31.80 13.76
C ASP A 237 7.74 32.89 12.82
#